data_69af831af982a9b92438ae6acc09db95
#
_entry.id   69af831af982a9b92438ae6acc09db95
#
_cell.length_a   1.000
_cell.length_b   1.000
_cell.length_c   1.000
_cell.angle_alpha   90.00
_cell.angle_beta   90.00
_cell.angle_gamma   90.00
#
_symmetry.space_group_name_H-M   'P 1'
#
loop_
_entity.id
_entity.type
_entity.pdbx_description
1 polymer ?
#
loop_
_entity_poly.entity_id
_entity_poly.type
_entity_poly.pdbx_seq_one_letter_code
_entity_poly.pdbx_strand_id
1 'polypeptide(L)'
;MDQFSNLRSLFACIFIILICSSIASMIQSDFGRVEVNAVKIDTQKGQHLVFDLYKPNSATQDNKAPFVVVVPGFQRSKEALSNIAIELSRRGMVVALIDPYAQGLSSSSRSKRSATTEAVSYTHLTLPTILLV
;
A
#
# COMPACT_ATOMS: atom_id res chain seq x y z
N MET A 1 -30.50 1.64 -37.45
CA MET A 1 -29.51 0.50 -37.37
C MET A 1 -28.31 0.83 -36.52
N ASP A 2 -28.00 2.09 -36.29
CA ASP A 2 -26.76 2.53 -35.56
C ASP A 2 -26.82 2.42 -34.04
N GLN A 3 -28.01 2.48 -33.44
CA GLN A 3 -28.17 2.42 -31.99
C GLN A 3 -27.81 1.04 -31.40
N PHE A 4 -28.13 -0.04 -32.08
CA PHE A 4 -27.80 -1.39 -31.65
C PHE A 4 -26.28 -1.71 -31.79
N SER A 5 -25.64 -1.14 -32.79
CA SER A 5 -24.20 -1.23 -32.99
C SER A 5 -23.46 -0.55 -31.85
N ASN A 6 -23.85 0.65 -31.45
CA ASN A 6 -23.26 1.40 -30.35
C ASN A 6 -23.46 0.69 -29.01
N LEU A 7 -24.63 0.09 -28.78
CA LEU A 7 -24.92 -0.65 -27.56
C LEU A 7 -24.05 -1.92 -27.45
N ARG A 8 -23.85 -2.67 -28.53
CA ARG A 8 -22.96 -3.84 -28.56
C ARG A 8 -21.51 -3.45 -28.30
N SER A 9 -21.08 -2.33 -28.89
CA SER A 9 -19.74 -1.79 -28.65
C SER A 9 -19.55 -1.38 -27.18
N LEU A 10 -20.54 -0.75 -26.57
CA LEU A 10 -20.54 -0.39 -25.16
C LEU A 10 -20.39 -1.62 -24.25
N PHE A 11 -21.19 -2.66 -24.48
CA PHE A 11 -21.07 -3.90 -23.71
C PHE A 11 -19.72 -4.59 -23.89
N ALA A 12 -19.16 -4.58 -25.09
CA ALA A 12 -17.84 -5.11 -25.36
C ALA A 12 -16.74 -4.34 -24.58
N CYS A 13 -16.81 -3.00 -24.55
CA CYS A 13 -15.87 -2.19 -23.78
C CYS A 13 -15.99 -2.45 -22.28
N ILE A 14 -17.20 -2.54 -21.73
CA ILE A 14 -17.42 -2.86 -20.31
C ILE A 14 -16.83 -4.24 -19.99
N PHE A 15 -17.05 -5.23 -20.83
CA PHE A 15 -16.52 -6.58 -20.63
C PHE A 15 -15.00 -6.61 -20.64
N ILE A 16 -14.36 -5.89 -21.57
CA ILE A 16 -12.91 -5.75 -21.63
C ILE A 16 -12.36 -5.08 -20.36
N ILE A 17 -13.01 -4.01 -19.89
CA ILE A 17 -12.60 -3.32 -18.66
C ILE A 17 -12.65 -4.27 -17.44
N LEU A 18 -13.72 -5.07 -17.34
CA LEU A 18 -13.86 -6.03 -16.23
C LEU A 18 -12.78 -7.11 -16.28
N ILE A 19 -12.45 -7.62 -17.47
CA ILE A 19 -11.36 -8.61 -17.64
C ILE A 19 -10.01 -7.97 -17.26
N CYS A 20 -9.69 -6.80 -17.77
CA CYS A 20 -8.45 -6.10 -17.47
C CYS A 20 -8.32 -5.78 -15.98
N SER A 21 -9.41 -5.36 -15.34
CA SER A 21 -9.44 -5.11 -13.88
C SER A 21 -9.19 -6.38 -13.08
N SER A 22 -9.78 -7.50 -13.48
CA SER A 22 -9.57 -8.80 -12.82
C SER A 22 -8.12 -9.27 -12.95
N ILE A 23 -7.54 -9.14 -14.14
CA ILE A 23 -6.14 -9.49 -14.39
C ILE A 23 -5.21 -8.60 -13.55
N ALA A 24 -5.47 -7.29 -13.51
CA ALA A 24 -4.69 -6.35 -12.70
C ALA A 24 -4.74 -6.72 -11.21
N SER A 25 -5.90 -7.08 -10.68
CA SER A 25 -6.07 -7.54 -9.29
C SER A 25 -5.27 -8.82 -9.01
N MET A 26 -5.28 -9.78 -9.93
CA MET A 26 -4.48 -11.01 -9.79
C MET A 26 -2.98 -10.72 -9.78
N ILE A 27 -2.50 -9.80 -10.59
CA ILE A 27 -1.08 -9.41 -10.62
C ILE A 27 -0.69 -8.70 -9.32
N GLN A 28 -1.55 -7.82 -8.78
CA GLN A 28 -1.29 -7.08 -7.55
C GLN A 28 -1.20 -7.96 -6.30
N SER A 29 -1.89 -9.09 -6.28
CA SER A 29 -1.85 -10.08 -5.19
C SER A 29 -0.90 -11.26 -5.47
N ASP A 30 -0.06 -11.17 -6.49
CA ASP A 30 0.79 -12.29 -6.96
C ASP A 30 -0.01 -13.59 -7.13
N PHE A 31 -1.13 -13.52 -7.86
CA PHE A 31 -2.04 -14.65 -8.07
C PHE A 31 -2.57 -15.24 -6.75
N GLY A 32 -2.81 -14.39 -5.75
CA GLY A 32 -3.32 -14.80 -4.44
C GLY A 32 -2.27 -15.40 -3.49
N ARG A 33 -0.98 -15.32 -3.81
CA ARG A 33 0.11 -15.76 -2.91
C ARG A 33 0.41 -14.77 -1.82
N VAL A 34 0.06 -13.50 -2.03
CA VAL A 34 0.22 -12.41 -1.08
C VAL A 34 -1.14 -11.84 -0.74
N GLU A 35 -1.48 -11.90 0.53
CA GLU A 35 -2.66 -11.25 1.09
C GLU A 35 -2.33 -9.77 1.34
N VAL A 36 -3.16 -8.86 0.80
CA VAL A 36 -2.99 -7.41 0.98
C VAL A 36 -4.18 -6.87 1.75
N ASN A 37 -3.93 -6.39 2.96
CA ASN A 37 -4.95 -5.86 3.84
C ASN A 37 -4.69 -4.39 4.14
N ALA A 38 -5.66 -3.52 3.83
CA ALA A 38 -5.63 -2.14 4.27
C ALA A 38 -5.99 -2.05 5.76
N VAL A 39 -5.10 -1.50 6.55
CA VAL A 39 -5.24 -1.36 8.01
C VAL A 39 -5.26 0.11 8.37
N LYS A 40 -6.18 0.47 9.25
CA LYS A 40 -6.27 1.80 9.84
C LYS A 40 -6.11 1.67 11.36
N ILE A 41 -5.15 2.38 11.92
CA ILE A 41 -4.92 2.44 13.36
C ILE A 41 -5.21 3.85 13.85
N ASP A 42 -6.09 3.97 14.85
CA ASP A 42 -6.34 5.22 15.51
C ASP A 42 -5.31 5.45 16.62
N THR A 43 -4.74 6.65 16.64
CA THR A 43 -3.77 7.06 17.65
C THR A 43 -4.46 7.74 18.83
N GLN A 44 -3.80 7.82 19.98
CA GLN A 44 -4.34 8.41 21.21
C GLN A 44 -4.76 9.88 21.06
N LYS A 45 -4.32 10.59 20.02
CA LYS A 45 -4.65 12.00 19.75
C LYS A 45 -5.83 12.18 18.78
N GLY A 46 -6.61 11.13 18.52
CA GLY A 46 -7.70 11.17 17.55
C GLY A 46 -7.25 11.27 16.09
N GLN A 47 -5.99 11.00 15.83
CA GLN A 47 -5.43 10.87 14.49
C GLN A 47 -5.46 9.42 14.06
N HIS A 48 -5.36 9.15 12.78
CA HIS A 48 -5.27 7.79 12.26
C HIS A 48 -4.07 7.63 11.32
N LEU A 49 -3.47 6.47 11.38
CA LEU A 49 -2.44 6.01 10.47
C LEU A 49 -3.03 4.93 9.57
N VAL A 50 -2.81 5.05 8.27
CA VAL A 50 -3.24 4.06 7.28
C VAL A 50 -2.02 3.39 6.68
N PHE A 51 -2.07 2.08 6.55
CA PHE A 51 -1.03 1.30 5.89
C PHE A 51 -1.63 0.07 5.22
N ASP A 52 -0.94 -0.46 4.23
CA ASP A 52 -1.26 -1.74 3.62
C ASP A 52 -0.29 -2.80 4.13
N LEU A 53 -0.86 -3.88 4.67
CA LEU A 53 -0.10 -5.03 5.13
C LEU A 53 -0.06 -6.09 4.02
N TYR A 54 1.12 -6.33 3.48
CA TYR A 54 1.39 -7.40 2.53
C TYR A 54 1.90 -8.62 3.29
N LYS A 55 1.11 -9.67 3.33
CA LYS A 55 1.43 -10.90 4.05
C LYS A 55 1.52 -12.06 3.06
N PRO A 56 2.68 -12.69 2.87
CA PRO A 56 2.78 -13.90 2.06
C PRO A 56 2.08 -15.08 2.76
N ASN A 57 1.44 -15.94 2.00
CA ASN A 57 0.74 -17.11 2.54
C ASN A 57 1.69 -18.08 3.27
N SER A 58 2.98 -18.01 2.99
CA SER A 58 4.02 -18.78 3.69
C SER A 58 4.27 -18.31 5.14
N ALA A 59 3.85 -17.07 5.48
CA ALA A 59 3.99 -16.52 6.83
C ALA A 59 2.83 -16.96 7.71
N THR A 60 3.09 -17.92 8.60
CA THR A 60 2.12 -18.47 9.54
C THR A 60 2.62 -18.31 10.97
N GLN A 61 1.81 -18.70 11.97
CA GLN A 61 2.24 -18.69 13.38
C GLN A 61 3.42 -19.63 13.63
N ASP A 62 3.48 -20.74 12.89
CA ASP A 62 4.54 -21.76 13.01
C ASP A 62 5.77 -21.40 12.14
N ASN A 63 5.56 -20.68 11.06
CA ASN A 63 6.62 -20.22 10.14
C ASN A 63 6.69 -18.69 10.14
N LYS A 64 7.47 -18.14 11.07
CA LYS A 64 7.63 -16.69 11.23
C LYS A 64 8.43 -16.11 10.07
N ALA A 65 7.92 -15.04 9.47
CA ALA A 65 8.57 -14.31 8.41
C ALA A 65 9.20 -13.01 8.93
N PRO A 66 10.29 -12.53 8.33
CA PRO A 66 10.83 -11.20 8.62
C PRO A 66 9.78 -10.11 8.37
N PHE A 67 9.74 -9.10 9.22
CA PHE A 67 8.83 -7.97 9.10
C PHE A 67 9.60 -6.73 8.62
N VAL A 68 9.10 -6.09 7.58
CA VAL A 68 9.71 -4.90 6.97
C VAL A 68 8.69 -3.77 6.92
N VAL A 69 9.11 -2.58 7.31
CA VAL A 69 8.31 -1.36 7.17
C VAL A 69 8.84 -0.55 6.00
N VAL A 70 7.97 -0.23 5.04
CA VAL A 70 8.28 0.58 3.86
C VAL A 70 7.56 1.91 3.99
N VAL A 71 8.33 3.00 3.94
CA VAL A 71 7.82 4.37 4.07
C VAL A 71 8.19 5.15 2.81
N PRO A 72 7.22 5.75 2.11
CA PRO A 72 7.50 6.57 0.95
C PRO A 72 8.23 7.87 1.34
N GLY A 73 8.94 8.45 0.38
CA GLY A 73 9.60 9.74 0.56
C GLY A 73 8.61 10.89 0.67
N PHE A 74 9.15 12.09 0.89
CA PHE A 74 8.39 13.32 1.06
C PHE A 74 7.41 13.56 -0.10
N GLN A 75 6.18 13.95 0.21
CA GLN A 75 5.07 14.21 -0.72
C GLN A 75 4.67 13.01 -1.60
N ARG A 76 4.96 11.79 -1.17
CA ARG A 76 4.49 10.58 -1.85
C ARG A 76 3.59 9.76 -0.94
N SER A 77 2.55 9.17 -1.52
CA SER A 77 1.72 8.20 -0.84
C SER A 77 2.29 6.78 -0.97
N LYS A 78 1.77 5.86 -0.17
CA LYS A 78 2.19 4.46 -0.13
C LYS A 78 2.13 3.78 -1.50
N GLU A 79 1.19 4.15 -2.37
CA GLU A 79 1.02 3.54 -3.70
C GLU A 79 2.29 3.64 -4.57
N ALA A 80 3.12 4.67 -4.36
CA ALA A 80 4.36 4.85 -5.11
C ALA A 80 5.38 3.73 -4.89
N LEU A 81 5.26 3.00 -3.77
CA LEU A 81 6.18 1.91 -3.40
C LEU A 81 5.50 0.53 -3.35
N SER A 82 4.27 0.40 -3.86
CA SER A 82 3.53 -0.86 -3.89
C SER A 82 4.29 -1.98 -4.62
N ASN A 83 5.02 -1.64 -5.69
CA ASN A 83 5.85 -2.60 -6.41
C ASN A 83 7.00 -3.16 -5.55
N ILE A 84 7.58 -2.34 -4.68
CA ILE A 84 8.63 -2.78 -3.75
C ILE A 84 8.01 -3.67 -2.67
N ALA A 85 6.86 -3.28 -2.13
CA ALA A 85 6.18 -4.05 -1.10
C ALA A 85 5.77 -5.45 -1.58
N ILE A 86 5.21 -5.57 -2.78
CA ILE A 86 4.84 -6.87 -3.35
C ILE A 86 6.08 -7.74 -3.63
N GLU A 87 7.16 -7.16 -4.12
CA GLU A 87 8.39 -7.90 -4.42
C GLU A 87 9.08 -8.42 -3.15
N LEU A 88 9.11 -7.64 -2.08
CA LEU A 88 9.59 -8.09 -0.78
C LEU A 88 8.72 -9.21 -0.20
N SER A 89 7.39 -9.08 -0.34
CA SER A 89 6.45 -10.10 0.12
C SER A 89 6.56 -11.41 -0.67
N ARG A 90 6.84 -11.35 -1.97
CA ARG A 90 7.18 -12.53 -2.81
C ARG A 90 8.40 -13.28 -2.30
N ARG A 91 9.33 -12.58 -1.69
CA ARG A 91 10.55 -13.16 -1.06
C ARG A 91 10.29 -13.70 0.34
N GLY A 92 9.05 -13.74 0.78
CA GLY A 92 8.64 -14.32 2.06
C GLY A 92 8.67 -13.35 3.24
N MET A 93 8.73 -12.04 3.00
CA MET A 93 8.71 -11.02 4.05
C MET A 93 7.29 -10.49 4.26
N VAL A 94 6.92 -10.22 5.51
CA VAL A 94 5.71 -9.46 5.82
C VAL A 94 6.03 -7.98 5.74
N VAL A 95 5.30 -7.22 4.92
CA VAL A 95 5.61 -5.82 4.64
C VAL A 95 4.47 -4.92 5.07
N ALA A 96 4.75 -3.91 5.89
CA ALA A 96 3.83 -2.82 6.18
C ALA A 96 4.22 -1.60 5.35
N LEU A 97 3.38 -1.24 4.40
CA LEU A 97 3.55 -0.08 3.53
C LEU A 97 2.72 1.07 4.08
N ILE A 98 3.36 2.06 4.68
CA ILE A 98 2.72 3.09 5.51
C ILE A 98 2.50 4.37 4.71
N ASP A 99 1.34 5.00 4.89
CA ASP A 99 1.15 6.41 4.56
C ASP A 99 1.63 7.26 5.74
N PRO A 100 2.70 8.05 5.59
CA PRO A 100 3.16 8.94 6.65
C PRO A 100 2.09 9.97 7.02
N TYR A 101 2.23 10.55 8.20
CA TYR A 101 1.36 11.62 8.64
C TYR A 101 1.27 12.76 7.61
N ALA A 102 0.07 13.26 7.38
CA ALA A 102 -0.25 14.27 6.36
C ALA A 102 0.04 13.85 4.90
N GLN A 103 0.16 12.55 4.64
CA GLN A 103 0.31 11.99 3.30
C GLN A 103 -0.71 10.87 3.08
N GLY A 104 -1.11 10.66 1.81
CA GLY A 104 -2.05 9.63 1.42
C GLY A 104 -3.37 9.69 2.21
N LEU A 105 -3.75 8.57 2.80
CA LEU A 105 -4.98 8.41 3.57
C LEU A 105 -4.81 8.60 5.08
N SER A 106 -3.59 8.83 5.57
CA SER A 106 -3.34 9.10 6.98
C SER A 106 -3.80 10.50 7.38
N SER A 107 -4.09 10.71 8.67
CA SER A 107 -4.53 12.02 9.19
C SER A 107 -3.53 13.12 8.89
N SER A 108 -4.06 14.30 8.61
CA SER A 108 -3.27 15.53 8.49
C SER A 108 -3.70 16.55 9.54
N SER A 109 -2.75 17.31 10.06
CA SER A 109 -3.05 18.54 10.81
C SER A 109 -3.46 19.64 9.82
N ARG A 110 -4.38 20.51 10.23
CA ARG A 110 -4.72 21.72 9.46
C ARG A 110 -3.54 22.70 9.29
N SER A 111 -2.45 22.50 10.01
CA SER A 111 -1.25 23.33 9.94
C SER A 111 -0.25 22.71 8.95
N LYS A 112 -0.03 23.37 7.82
CA LYS A 112 0.98 23.01 6.81
C LYS A 112 2.41 22.92 7.37
N ARG A 113 2.66 23.48 8.56
CA ARG A 113 3.97 23.53 9.21
C ARG A 113 4.38 22.19 9.85
N SER A 114 3.39 21.38 10.21
CA SER A 114 3.62 20.12 10.90
C SER A 114 4.12 19.00 9.97
N ALA A 115 3.68 18.97 8.73
CA ALA A 115 4.01 17.89 7.78
C ALA A 115 5.51 17.82 7.45
N THR A 116 6.18 18.98 7.32
CA THR A 116 7.61 19.04 6.99
C THR A 116 8.48 18.61 8.16
N THR A 117 8.10 19.01 9.38
CA THR A 117 8.84 18.68 10.61
C THR A 117 8.73 17.20 10.95
N GLU A 118 7.57 16.57 10.70
CA GLU A 118 7.38 15.14 10.96
C GLU A 118 8.06 14.25 9.91
N ALA A 119 8.05 14.63 8.63
CA ALA A 119 8.80 13.90 7.60
C ALA A 119 10.30 13.86 7.91
N VAL A 120 10.87 14.95 8.43
CA VAL A 120 12.26 15.00 8.87
C VAL A 120 12.49 14.14 10.12
N SER A 121 11.53 14.11 11.06
CA SER A 121 11.60 13.29 12.26
C SER A 121 11.65 11.79 11.97
N TYR A 122 10.90 11.32 10.96
CA TYR A 122 10.93 9.91 10.53
C TYR A 122 12.28 9.50 9.94
N THR A 123 12.93 10.37 9.16
CA THR A 123 14.27 10.10 8.62
C THR A 123 15.33 10.01 9.70
N HIS A 124 15.19 10.78 10.78
CA HIS A 124 16.13 10.73 11.91
C HIS A 124 15.90 9.54 12.85
N LEU A 125 14.66 9.02 12.94
CA LEU A 125 14.36 7.85 13.76
C LEU A 125 14.75 6.52 13.09
N THR A 126 14.78 6.47 11.76
CA THR A 126 15.10 5.24 11.03
C THR A 126 16.59 5.04 10.77
N LEU A 127 17.37 6.11 10.71
CA LEU A 127 18.82 6.04 10.49
C LEU A 127 19.60 5.29 11.60
N PRO A 128 19.33 5.46 12.91
CA PRO A 128 20.03 4.70 13.94
C PRO A 128 19.70 3.22 13.98
N THR A 129 18.49 2.84 13.53
CA THR A 129 18.00 1.45 13.59
C THR A 129 18.63 0.57 12.49
N ILE A 130 19.04 1.15 11.38
CA ILE A 130 19.70 0.46 10.26
C ILE A 130 21.19 0.18 10.58
N LEU A 131 21.79 0.94 11.50
CA LEU A 131 23.20 0.80 11.89
C LEU A 131 23.43 -0.24 13.01
N LEU A 132 22.36 -0.88 13.52
CA LEU A 132 22.43 -1.85 14.63
C LEU A 132 22.07 -3.30 14.22
N VAL A 133 22.11 -3.60 12.92
CA VAL A 133 21.94 -4.98 12.40
C VAL A 133 23.22 -5.47 11.77
#